data_17ee47ae23b7234d66e402198cf2dc92
#
_entry.id   17ee47ae23b7234d66e402198cf2dc92
#
_cell.length_a   1.000
_cell.length_b   1.000
_cell.length_c   1.000
_cell.angle_alpha   90.00
_cell.angle_beta   90.00
_cell.angle_gamma   90.00
#
_symmetry.space_group_name_H-M   'P 1'
#
loop_
_entity.id
_entity.type
_entity.pdbx_description
1 polymer ?
#
loop_
_entity_poly.entity_id
_entity_poly.type
_entity_poly.pdbx_seq_one_letter_code
_entity_poly.pdbx_strand_id
1 'polypeptide(L)'
;MNKRFTVVGLAVLVFAATAAGQNIATVPTPAPAAATAQNAACAANDVRSTYTLGPGDELQISGPELEEMANKTNRIDGEGDLQAPLVGRVHIAGMTVQQSEAELDKRLSTFIKHPQVSVEVKELRSQPASVLGAVNTPGVHQVEGHKTLLEMISMAGGIRQDAGYSIRITRQSEWGCIPLPGAVTDASGRYSVAQVNLQSIMEGKTPENNIQIFPHDVISIPSALMVYVTGDVKKSGGFILGESQSMSVLQAVSLAEGLTNTADKKHSRIMRLNPGSDERTEIAVDLKGIMDGKAPDVPMQSNDILLVPGSTGKKAALRVMEAAISTGTGLAIYRP
;
A
#
# COMPACT_ATOMS: atom_id res chain seq x y z
N MET A 1 -79.11 27.36 20.19
CA MET A 1 -79.71 28.38 19.30
C MET A 1 -79.06 28.29 17.92
N ASN A 2 -79.96 27.95 16.97
CA ASN A 2 -79.73 27.74 15.52
C ASN A 2 -78.89 28.80 14.80
N LYS A 3 -78.16 28.40 13.79
CA LYS A 3 -78.14 28.95 12.40
C LYS A 3 -77.22 28.11 11.55
N ARG A 4 -77.68 27.22 10.77
CA ARG A 4 -78.17 27.22 9.34
C ARG A 4 -76.98 27.33 8.35
N PHE A 5 -76.80 26.25 7.63
CA PHE A 5 -76.12 25.97 6.36
C PHE A 5 -76.41 26.98 5.26
N THR A 6 -75.37 27.22 4.44
CA THR A 6 -75.51 27.56 3.03
C THR A 6 -74.48 26.85 2.20
N VAL A 7 -74.94 25.97 1.33
CA VAL A 7 -74.16 25.24 0.31
C VAL A 7 -74.12 26.13 -0.92
N VAL A 8 -72.95 26.43 -1.42
CA VAL A 8 -72.76 27.00 -2.77
C VAL A 8 -71.95 26.01 -3.59
N GLY A 9 -72.63 25.47 -4.62
CA GLY A 9 -72.02 24.58 -5.59
C GLY A 9 -71.16 25.38 -6.55
N LEU A 10 -69.97 24.83 -6.90
CA LEU A 10 -69.13 25.33 -7.96
C LEU A 10 -68.94 24.24 -9.00
N ALA A 11 -69.27 24.57 -10.23
CA ALA A 11 -69.30 23.72 -11.41
C ALA A 11 -67.81 23.38 -11.80
N VAL A 12 -67.53 22.09 -12.09
CA VAL A 12 -66.28 21.59 -12.65
C VAL A 12 -66.35 21.77 -14.17
N LEU A 13 -65.47 22.65 -14.67
CA LEU A 13 -65.16 22.75 -16.10
C LEU A 13 -64.01 21.83 -16.41
N VAL A 14 -64.26 20.76 -17.17
CA VAL A 14 -63.24 19.84 -17.68
C VAL A 14 -62.62 20.48 -18.91
N PHE A 15 -61.37 20.88 -18.80
CA PHE A 15 -60.52 21.23 -19.93
C PHE A 15 -59.71 19.97 -20.35
N ALA A 16 -60.02 19.42 -21.50
CA ALA A 16 -59.21 18.39 -22.15
C ALA A 16 -57.96 19.07 -22.76
N ALA A 17 -56.80 18.87 -22.15
CA ALA A 17 -55.52 19.26 -22.72
C ALA A 17 -54.91 18.01 -23.43
N THR A 18 -54.81 18.08 -24.75
CA THR A 18 -54.07 17.14 -25.58
C THR A 18 -52.58 17.29 -25.29
N ALA A 19 -52.00 16.32 -24.60
CA ALA A 19 -50.55 16.22 -24.39
C ALA A 19 -49.85 15.67 -25.65
N ALA A 20 -49.15 16.55 -26.35
CA ALA A 20 -48.15 16.13 -27.36
C ALA A 20 -46.98 15.40 -26.64
N GLY A 21 -46.81 14.13 -26.97
CA GLY A 21 -45.72 13.33 -26.41
C GLY A 21 -44.35 13.85 -26.84
N GLN A 22 -43.57 14.35 -25.88
CA GLN A 22 -42.14 14.52 -26.05
C GLN A 22 -41.47 13.21 -25.64
N ASN A 23 -40.93 12.49 -26.63
CA ASN A 23 -40.00 11.41 -26.42
C ASN A 23 -38.72 11.95 -25.77
N ILE A 24 -38.59 11.85 -24.45
CA ILE A 24 -37.32 12.00 -23.77
C ILE A 24 -36.52 10.73 -24.03
N ALA A 25 -35.55 10.82 -24.93
CA ALA A 25 -34.58 9.79 -25.13
C ALA A 25 -33.81 9.58 -23.82
N THR A 26 -34.11 8.48 -23.14
CA THR A 26 -33.31 7.99 -21.99
C THR A 26 -31.94 7.62 -22.51
N VAL A 27 -30.94 8.43 -22.17
CA VAL A 27 -29.53 8.08 -22.35
C VAL A 27 -29.28 6.83 -21.50
N PRO A 28 -28.84 5.70 -22.08
CA PRO A 28 -28.52 4.52 -21.29
C PRO A 28 -27.30 4.84 -20.41
N THR A 29 -27.49 4.81 -19.10
CA THR A 29 -26.40 4.78 -18.13
C THR A 29 -25.56 3.55 -18.43
N PRO A 30 -24.23 3.67 -18.70
CA PRO A 30 -23.41 2.50 -18.92
C PRO A 30 -23.41 1.66 -17.63
N ALA A 31 -23.92 0.45 -17.72
CA ALA A 31 -23.95 -0.52 -16.64
C ALA A 31 -22.52 -0.93 -16.24
N PRO A 32 -22.24 -1.26 -14.97
CA PRO A 32 -20.92 -1.69 -14.49
C PRO A 32 -20.61 -3.15 -14.85
N ALA A 33 -20.92 -3.57 -16.08
CA ALA A 33 -20.73 -4.95 -16.53
C ALA A 33 -19.29 -5.29 -16.97
N ALA A 34 -18.44 -4.28 -17.18
CA ALA A 34 -17.06 -4.53 -17.64
C ALA A 34 -16.12 -4.97 -16.51
N ALA A 35 -16.34 -4.49 -15.28
CA ALA A 35 -15.48 -4.83 -14.14
C ALA A 35 -15.72 -6.27 -13.64
N THR A 36 -16.94 -6.77 -13.73
CA THR A 36 -17.31 -8.15 -13.34
C THR A 36 -16.79 -9.20 -14.32
N ALA A 37 -16.72 -8.88 -15.62
CA ALA A 37 -16.20 -9.81 -16.62
C ALA A 37 -14.66 -9.94 -16.56
N GLN A 38 -13.94 -8.88 -16.22
CA GLN A 38 -12.48 -8.92 -16.02
C GLN A 38 -12.08 -9.73 -14.79
N ASN A 39 -12.82 -9.61 -13.68
CA ASN A 39 -12.57 -10.42 -12.48
C ASN A 39 -12.82 -11.92 -12.69
N ALA A 40 -13.80 -12.28 -13.51
CA ALA A 40 -14.06 -13.69 -13.85
C ALA A 40 -12.95 -14.30 -14.73
N ALA A 41 -12.34 -13.53 -15.62
CA ALA A 41 -11.21 -13.97 -16.43
C ALA A 41 -9.91 -14.12 -15.60
N CYS A 42 -9.77 -13.35 -14.51
CA CYS A 42 -8.63 -13.46 -13.61
C CYS A 42 -8.67 -14.71 -12.73
N ALA A 43 -9.86 -15.17 -12.33
CA ALA A 43 -10.03 -16.36 -11.50
C ALA A 43 -9.72 -17.69 -12.23
N ALA A 44 -9.71 -17.67 -13.58
CA ALA A 44 -9.49 -18.89 -14.37
C ALA A 44 -8.01 -19.29 -14.55
N ASN A 45 -7.05 -18.44 -14.14
CA ASN A 45 -5.62 -18.69 -14.31
C ASN A 45 -4.92 -19.26 -13.05
N ASP A 46 -5.67 -19.81 -12.11
CA ASP A 46 -5.16 -20.39 -10.85
C ASP A 46 -4.57 -21.81 -11.04
N VAL A 47 -3.70 -22.02 -12.02
CA VAL A 47 -3.22 -23.35 -12.40
C VAL A 47 -1.72 -23.58 -12.13
N ARG A 48 -0.99 -22.70 -11.47
CA ARG A 48 0.42 -22.96 -11.16
C ARG A 48 0.68 -23.16 -9.67
N SER A 49 0.08 -24.23 -9.14
CA SER A 49 0.23 -24.61 -7.73
C SER A 49 1.54 -25.31 -7.36
N THR A 50 2.36 -25.67 -8.34
CA THR A 50 3.57 -26.45 -8.13
C THR A 50 4.78 -25.70 -8.66
N TYR A 51 5.84 -25.66 -7.85
CA TYR A 51 7.11 -25.08 -8.26
C TYR A 51 7.59 -25.74 -9.56
N THR A 52 7.92 -24.94 -10.55
CA THR A 52 8.55 -25.38 -11.79
C THR A 52 10.00 -24.90 -11.82
N LEU A 53 10.90 -25.79 -12.19
CA LEU A 53 12.32 -25.52 -12.33
C LEU A 53 12.54 -24.47 -13.41
N GLY A 54 13.53 -23.60 -13.19
CA GLY A 54 13.86 -22.55 -14.15
C GLY A 54 15.33 -22.16 -14.16
N PRO A 55 15.72 -21.29 -15.08
CA PRO A 55 17.10 -20.82 -15.20
C PRO A 55 17.62 -20.24 -13.89
N GLY A 56 18.81 -20.68 -13.51
CA GLY A 56 19.49 -20.23 -12.29
C GLY A 56 19.31 -21.14 -11.09
N ASP A 57 18.33 -22.04 -11.08
CA ASP A 57 18.16 -23.01 -9.98
C ASP A 57 19.33 -23.94 -9.86
N GLU A 58 19.69 -24.28 -8.63
CA GLU A 58 20.76 -25.21 -8.33
C GLU A 58 20.16 -26.53 -7.82
N LEU A 59 20.47 -27.62 -8.52
CA LEU A 59 19.95 -28.94 -8.28
C LEU A 59 21.08 -29.87 -7.85
N GLN A 60 20.78 -30.73 -6.91
CA GLN A 60 21.60 -31.91 -6.61
C GLN A 60 20.88 -33.16 -7.13
N ILE A 61 21.57 -33.91 -7.97
CA ILE A 61 21.06 -35.16 -8.55
C ILE A 61 21.73 -36.31 -7.82
N SER A 62 20.95 -37.25 -7.35
CA SER A 62 21.44 -38.45 -6.65
C SER A 62 20.73 -39.69 -7.15
N GLY A 63 21.37 -40.84 -6.99
CA GLY A 63 20.79 -42.11 -7.33
C GLY A 63 21.80 -43.22 -7.17
N PRO A 64 21.35 -44.50 -7.09
CA PRO A 64 22.24 -45.66 -7.18
C PRO A 64 23.03 -45.61 -8.49
N GLU A 65 24.32 -45.87 -8.49
CA GLU A 65 25.20 -45.78 -9.66
C GLU A 65 25.50 -44.36 -10.18
N LEU A 66 25.08 -43.29 -9.45
CA LEU A 66 25.31 -41.90 -9.77
C LEU A 66 26.16 -41.15 -8.74
N GLU A 67 27.09 -41.87 -8.08
CA GLU A 67 27.91 -41.31 -6.98
C GLU A 67 28.72 -40.08 -7.38
N GLU A 68 29.15 -39.97 -8.64
CA GLU A 68 29.85 -38.79 -9.16
C GLU A 68 28.95 -37.53 -9.27
N MET A 69 27.62 -37.76 -9.34
CA MET A 69 26.64 -36.67 -9.41
C MET A 69 26.14 -36.24 -8.03
N ALA A 70 26.13 -37.17 -7.06
CA ALA A 70 25.57 -36.94 -5.72
C ALA A 70 26.27 -35.79 -4.95
N ASN A 71 27.53 -35.50 -5.27
CA ASN A 71 28.33 -34.50 -4.59
C ASN A 71 28.51 -33.20 -5.39
N LYS A 72 27.86 -33.08 -6.56
CA LYS A 72 27.96 -31.86 -7.40
C LYS A 72 26.61 -31.18 -7.49
N THR A 73 26.64 -29.88 -7.23
CA THR A 73 25.51 -29.01 -7.51
C THR A 73 25.50 -28.68 -9.00
N ASN A 74 24.40 -28.93 -9.67
CA ASN A 74 24.22 -28.66 -11.09
C ASN A 74 23.28 -27.48 -11.23
N ARG A 75 23.70 -26.45 -11.98
CA ARG A 75 22.88 -25.25 -12.20
C ARG A 75 22.20 -25.32 -13.56
N ILE A 76 20.92 -24.95 -13.58
CA ILE A 76 20.18 -24.77 -14.84
C ILE A 76 20.70 -23.51 -15.52
N ASP A 77 21.08 -23.62 -16.78
CA ASP A 77 21.59 -22.48 -17.56
C ASP A 77 20.50 -21.51 -18.01
N GLY A 78 20.89 -20.41 -18.69
CA GLY A 78 19.97 -19.39 -19.16
C GLY A 78 19.02 -19.86 -20.25
N GLU A 79 19.30 -21.01 -20.91
CA GLU A 79 18.44 -21.64 -21.92
C GLU A 79 17.46 -22.65 -21.30
N GLY A 80 17.59 -22.89 -19.99
CA GLY A 80 16.74 -23.85 -19.27
C GLY A 80 17.26 -25.27 -19.29
N ASP A 81 18.53 -25.47 -19.67
CA ASP A 81 19.15 -26.76 -19.79
C ASP A 81 19.98 -27.09 -18.56
N LEU A 82 19.94 -28.35 -18.17
CA LEU A 82 20.79 -28.93 -17.16
C LEU A 82 21.89 -29.76 -17.82
N GLN A 83 23.14 -29.53 -17.42
CA GLN A 83 24.25 -30.37 -17.84
C GLN A 83 24.37 -31.58 -16.94
N ALA A 84 23.82 -32.70 -17.38
CA ALA A 84 23.88 -33.94 -16.64
C ALA A 84 24.97 -34.89 -17.20
N PRO A 85 25.86 -35.47 -16.37
CA PRO A 85 26.81 -36.50 -16.78
C PRO A 85 26.11 -37.65 -17.51
N LEU A 86 26.80 -38.27 -18.44
CA LEU A 86 26.37 -39.37 -19.29
C LEU A 86 25.31 -39.01 -20.35
N VAL A 87 24.31 -38.17 -20.02
CA VAL A 87 23.21 -37.83 -20.91
C VAL A 87 23.38 -36.46 -21.59
N GLY A 88 24.37 -35.66 -21.14
CA GLY A 88 24.64 -34.34 -21.73
C GLY A 88 23.62 -33.27 -21.29
N ARG A 89 23.23 -32.42 -22.23
CA ARG A 89 22.26 -31.31 -21.99
C ARG A 89 20.82 -31.84 -21.99
N VAL A 90 20.09 -31.53 -20.91
CA VAL A 90 18.69 -31.92 -20.73
C VAL A 90 17.89 -30.71 -20.44
N HIS A 91 16.90 -30.36 -21.27
CA HIS A 91 15.97 -29.27 -21.04
C HIS A 91 15.00 -29.65 -19.94
N ILE A 92 15.03 -28.94 -18.80
CA ILE A 92 14.18 -29.18 -17.63
C ILE A 92 13.44 -27.92 -17.17
N ALA A 93 13.68 -26.77 -17.77
CA ALA A 93 12.95 -25.56 -17.45
C ALA A 93 11.45 -25.72 -17.73
N GLY A 94 10.60 -25.22 -16.82
CA GLY A 94 9.15 -25.39 -16.87
C GLY A 94 8.64 -26.75 -16.38
N MET A 95 9.50 -27.71 -16.05
CA MET A 95 9.14 -28.99 -15.48
C MET A 95 9.07 -28.91 -13.94
N THR A 96 8.21 -29.71 -13.35
CA THR A 96 8.27 -29.95 -11.88
C THR A 96 9.46 -30.84 -11.54
N VAL A 97 9.85 -30.88 -10.26
CA VAL A 97 10.92 -31.77 -9.81
C VAL A 97 10.64 -33.22 -10.24
N GLN A 98 9.40 -33.72 -10.04
CA GLN A 98 9.00 -35.07 -10.42
C GLN A 98 9.07 -35.30 -11.94
N GLN A 99 8.69 -34.32 -12.75
CA GLN A 99 8.79 -34.41 -14.21
C GLN A 99 10.25 -34.44 -14.65
N SER A 100 11.12 -33.67 -14.01
CA SER A 100 12.57 -33.69 -14.30
C SER A 100 13.23 -35.00 -13.91
N GLU A 101 12.83 -35.60 -12.79
CA GLU A 101 13.27 -36.94 -12.39
C GLU A 101 12.89 -37.98 -13.46
N ALA A 102 11.63 -37.98 -13.89
CA ALA A 102 11.15 -38.91 -14.92
C ALA A 102 11.87 -38.74 -16.28
N GLU A 103 12.15 -37.50 -16.68
CA GLU A 103 12.88 -37.20 -17.92
C GLU A 103 14.36 -37.67 -17.83
N LEU A 104 14.99 -37.44 -16.66
CA LEU A 104 16.35 -37.91 -16.39
C LEU A 104 16.42 -39.41 -16.37
N ASP A 105 15.50 -40.10 -15.68
CA ASP A 105 15.41 -41.56 -15.65
C ASP A 105 15.27 -42.15 -17.06
N LYS A 106 14.39 -41.57 -17.87
CA LYS A 106 14.18 -41.98 -19.27
C LYS A 106 15.46 -41.88 -20.09
N ARG A 107 16.23 -40.81 -19.98
CA ARG A 107 17.48 -40.62 -20.72
C ARG A 107 18.61 -41.51 -20.21
N LEU A 108 18.71 -41.65 -18.89
CA LEU A 108 19.70 -42.48 -18.23
C LEU A 108 19.46 -43.97 -18.48
N SER A 109 18.22 -44.40 -18.74
CA SER A 109 17.88 -45.81 -19.03
C SER A 109 18.62 -46.39 -20.24
N THR A 110 19.18 -45.52 -21.11
CA THR A 110 20.04 -45.92 -22.23
C THR A 110 21.43 -46.41 -21.75
N PHE A 111 21.88 -45.92 -20.60
CA PHE A 111 23.22 -46.19 -20.07
C PHE A 111 23.20 -47.07 -18.81
N ILE A 112 22.14 -46.99 -18.00
CA ILE A 112 21.97 -47.66 -16.72
C ILE A 112 20.69 -48.50 -16.77
N LYS A 113 20.72 -49.73 -16.28
CA LYS A 113 19.59 -50.71 -16.35
C LYS A 113 18.54 -50.30 -15.34
N HIS A 114 18.25 -49.70 -14.61
CA HIS A 114 17.19 -49.26 -13.67
C HIS A 114 17.62 -47.95 -12.97
N PRO A 115 17.74 -46.84 -13.70
CA PRO A 115 18.11 -45.61 -13.08
C PRO A 115 17.00 -45.20 -12.10
N GLN A 116 17.38 -44.79 -10.92
CA GLN A 116 16.50 -44.20 -9.93
C GLN A 116 17.08 -42.83 -9.57
N VAL A 117 16.62 -41.82 -10.27
CA VAL A 117 17.11 -40.46 -10.07
C VAL A 117 16.25 -39.74 -9.04
N SER A 118 16.89 -39.16 -8.07
CA SER A 118 16.26 -38.17 -7.16
C SER A 118 16.87 -36.79 -7.37
N VAL A 119 16.03 -35.82 -7.55
CA VAL A 119 16.42 -34.41 -7.75
C VAL A 119 16.04 -33.59 -6.53
N GLU A 120 17.03 -33.04 -5.86
CA GLU A 120 16.83 -32.12 -4.75
C GLU A 120 17.21 -30.72 -5.18
N VAL A 121 16.29 -29.74 -4.96
CA VAL A 121 16.58 -28.33 -5.22
C VAL A 121 17.35 -27.77 -4.04
N LYS A 122 18.59 -27.36 -4.25
CA LYS A 122 19.45 -26.77 -3.21
C LYS A 122 19.24 -25.27 -3.10
N GLU A 123 19.14 -24.57 -4.22
CA GLU A 123 18.87 -23.14 -4.26
C GLU A 123 17.81 -22.82 -5.31
N LEU A 124 16.79 -22.11 -4.87
CA LEU A 124 15.70 -21.61 -5.70
C LEU A 124 16.05 -20.21 -6.16
N ARG A 125 16.26 -19.98 -7.45
CA ARG A 125 16.62 -18.68 -8.01
C ARG A 125 15.78 -18.25 -9.21
N SER A 126 14.94 -19.15 -9.71
CA SER A 126 14.19 -18.95 -10.94
C SER A 126 12.87 -18.20 -10.76
N GLN A 127 12.38 -18.10 -9.53
CA GLN A 127 11.07 -17.47 -9.24
C GLN A 127 11.19 -16.27 -8.28
N PRO A 128 11.91 -15.21 -8.67
CA PRO A 128 12.08 -14.03 -7.82
C PRO A 128 10.82 -13.17 -7.82
N ALA A 129 10.46 -12.59 -6.67
CA ALA A 129 9.58 -11.45 -6.56
C ALA A 129 10.30 -10.33 -5.82
N SER A 130 10.00 -9.09 -6.18
CA SER A 130 10.68 -7.92 -5.61
C SER A 130 9.80 -7.24 -4.57
N VAL A 131 10.33 -7.01 -3.37
CA VAL A 131 9.68 -6.22 -2.33
C VAL A 131 10.48 -4.93 -2.10
N LEU A 132 9.85 -3.79 -2.38
CA LEU A 132 10.50 -2.48 -2.40
C LEU A 132 9.82 -1.49 -1.46
N GLY A 133 10.59 -0.50 -1.00
CA GLY A 133 10.10 0.64 -0.23
C GLY A 133 10.21 0.47 1.28
N ALA A 134 9.16 0.80 2.03
CA ALA A 134 9.18 0.90 3.49
C ALA A 134 8.99 -0.45 4.20
N VAL A 135 9.86 -1.41 3.90
CA VAL A 135 10.04 -2.69 4.60
C VAL A 135 11.41 -2.74 5.27
N ASN A 136 11.60 -3.64 6.22
CA ASN A 136 12.87 -3.72 6.96
C ASN A 136 14.01 -4.25 6.10
N THR A 137 13.75 -5.25 5.24
CA THR A 137 14.73 -5.84 4.31
C THR A 137 14.19 -5.81 2.88
N PRO A 138 14.25 -4.64 2.21
CA PRO A 138 13.84 -4.55 0.80
C PRO A 138 14.81 -5.34 -0.07
N GLY A 139 14.29 -5.97 -1.12
CA GLY A 139 15.10 -6.77 -2.02
C GLY A 139 14.29 -7.76 -2.84
N VAL A 140 15.01 -8.71 -3.42
CA VAL A 140 14.46 -9.82 -4.19
C VAL A 140 14.34 -11.02 -3.28
N HIS A 141 13.15 -11.60 -3.22
CA HIS A 141 12.84 -12.80 -2.45
C HIS A 141 12.34 -13.88 -3.38
N GLN A 142 12.69 -15.12 -3.11
CA GLN A 142 12.23 -16.24 -3.91
C GLN A 142 10.81 -16.65 -3.50
N VAL A 143 9.95 -16.89 -4.51
CA VAL A 143 8.58 -17.36 -4.29
C VAL A 143 8.58 -18.90 -4.31
N GLU A 144 8.59 -19.49 -3.13
CA GLU A 144 8.55 -20.96 -2.96
C GLU A 144 7.12 -21.42 -2.76
N GLY A 145 6.55 -22.11 -3.72
CA GLY A 145 5.17 -22.57 -3.65
C GLY A 145 4.14 -21.45 -3.67
N HIS A 146 3.08 -21.62 -2.89
CA HIS A 146 2.02 -20.60 -2.76
C HIS A 146 2.38 -19.59 -1.68
N LYS A 147 2.92 -18.45 -2.06
CA LYS A 147 3.18 -17.34 -1.13
C LYS A 147 2.15 -16.26 -1.29
N THR A 148 1.59 -15.80 -0.18
CA THR A 148 0.65 -14.68 -0.14
C THR A 148 1.37 -13.35 0.03
N LEU A 149 0.66 -12.24 -0.21
CA LEU A 149 1.18 -10.90 -0.02
C LEU A 149 1.73 -10.67 1.40
N LEU A 150 1.01 -11.11 2.45
CA LEU A 150 1.47 -10.96 3.83
C LEU A 150 2.70 -11.82 4.14
N GLU A 151 2.80 -13.02 3.57
CA GLU A 151 3.99 -13.86 3.73
C GLU A 151 5.22 -13.24 3.06
N MET A 152 5.07 -12.66 1.87
CA MET A 152 6.16 -11.95 1.20
C MET A 152 6.64 -10.73 1.99
N ILE A 153 5.71 -9.96 2.58
CA ILE A 153 6.04 -8.84 3.46
C ILE A 153 6.76 -9.35 4.71
N SER A 154 6.34 -10.47 5.27
CA SER A 154 6.98 -11.10 6.44
C SER A 154 8.39 -11.56 6.12
N MET A 155 8.63 -12.14 4.93
CA MET A 155 9.96 -12.50 4.44
C MET A 155 10.87 -11.27 4.26
N ALA A 156 10.28 -10.13 3.87
CA ALA A 156 11.00 -8.84 3.83
C ALA A 156 11.20 -8.20 5.23
N GLY A 157 11.06 -8.99 6.31
CA GLY A 157 11.25 -8.53 7.69
C GLY A 157 10.11 -7.69 8.24
N GLY A 158 8.95 -7.65 7.57
CA GLY A 158 7.81 -6.83 7.93
C GLY A 158 7.92 -5.37 7.47
N ILE A 159 6.88 -4.60 7.75
CA ILE A 159 6.81 -3.17 7.41
C ILE A 159 7.58 -2.32 8.42
N ARG A 160 8.13 -1.20 7.96
CA ARG A 160 8.75 -0.19 8.82
C ARG A 160 7.68 0.68 9.48
N GLN A 161 8.05 1.37 10.56
CA GLN A 161 7.15 2.30 11.27
C GLN A 161 6.70 3.50 10.42
N ASP A 162 7.51 3.88 9.43
CA ASP A 162 7.20 4.95 8.48
C ASP A 162 6.54 4.45 7.19
N ALA A 163 6.06 3.22 7.15
CA ALA A 163 5.36 2.67 6.00
C ALA A 163 3.95 3.27 5.85
N GLY A 164 3.58 3.50 4.59
CA GLY A 164 2.20 3.86 4.24
C GLY A 164 1.28 2.64 4.25
N TYR A 165 -0.01 2.90 4.36
CA TYR A 165 -1.03 1.83 4.38
C TYR A 165 -1.35 1.25 3.01
N SER A 166 -0.88 1.87 1.93
CA SER A 166 -1.17 1.48 0.56
C SER A 166 -0.03 0.70 -0.04
N ILE A 167 -0.30 -0.52 -0.49
CA ILE A 167 0.65 -1.37 -1.21
C ILE A 167 0.26 -1.37 -2.68
N ARG A 168 1.23 -1.19 -3.55
CA ARG A 168 1.06 -1.36 -4.99
C ARG A 168 1.71 -2.68 -5.42
N ILE A 169 0.94 -3.49 -6.15
CA ILE A 169 1.39 -4.74 -6.74
C ILE A 169 1.39 -4.54 -8.25
N THR A 170 2.50 -4.87 -8.89
CA THR A 170 2.64 -4.85 -10.34
C THR A 170 3.02 -6.24 -10.82
N ARG A 171 2.24 -6.80 -11.73
CA ARG A 171 2.40 -8.14 -12.29
C ARG A 171 2.55 -8.05 -13.81
N GLN A 172 3.43 -8.84 -14.39
CA GLN A 172 3.51 -8.99 -15.84
C GLN A 172 2.30 -9.77 -16.35
N SER A 173 1.71 -9.33 -17.47
CA SER A 173 0.47 -9.92 -18.02
C SER A 173 0.61 -11.38 -18.41
N GLU A 174 1.84 -11.86 -18.68
CA GLU A 174 2.14 -13.27 -18.97
C GLU A 174 1.87 -14.19 -17.76
N TRP A 175 1.91 -13.65 -16.55
CA TRP A 175 1.57 -14.34 -15.30
C TRP A 175 0.09 -14.20 -14.92
N GLY A 176 -0.73 -13.65 -15.82
CA GLY A 176 -2.14 -13.39 -15.60
C GLY A 176 -2.41 -12.03 -14.99
N CYS A 177 -3.69 -11.74 -14.78
CA CYS A 177 -4.12 -10.50 -14.14
C CYS A 177 -4.11 -10.63 -12.60
N ILE A 178 -4.07 -9.49 -11.92
CA ILE A 178 -4.20 -9.44 -10.46
C ILE A 178 -5.68 -9.55 -10.09
N PRO A 179 -6.11 -10.54 -9.28
CA PRO A 179 -7.53 -10.77 -8.93
C PRO A 179 -8.00 -9.81 -7.81
N LEU A 180 -7.81 -8.50 -8.00
CA LEU A 180 -8.19 -7.49 -7.02
C LEU A 180 -9.17 -6.50 -7.62
N PRO A 181 -10.16 -6.02 -6.82
CA PRO A 181 -11.03 -4.94 -7.25
C PRO A 181 -10.20 -3.67 -7.51
N GLY A 182 -10.38 -3.07 -8.69
CA GLY A 182 -9.60 -1.90 -9.09
C GLY A 182 -8.23 -2.21 -9.70
N ALA A 183 -7.92 -3.47 -10.01
CA ALA A 183 -6.76 -3.80 -10.82
C ALA A 183 -6.92 -3.19 -12.23
N VAL A 184 -5.89 -2.50 -12.68
CA VAL A 184 -5.86 -1.82 -13.99
C VAL A 184 -4.69 -2.37 -14.80
N THR A 185 -4.96 -2.72 -16.05
CA THR A 185 -3.89 -3.02 -17.00
C THR A 185 -3.29 -1.71 -17.52
N ASP A 186 -1.97 -1.62 -17.57
CA ASP A 186 -1.27 -0.44 -18.06
C ASP A 186 -1.57 -0.19 -19.56
N ALA A 187 -1.26 1.01 -20.03
CA ALA A 187 -1.51 1.40 -21.42
C ALA A 187 -0.78 0.53 -22.44
N SER A 188 0.30 -0.15 -22.06
CA SER A 188 1.05 -1.07 -22.92
C SER A 188 0.46 -2.49 -22.98
N GLY A 189 -0.49 -2.82 -22.08
CA GLY A 189 -1.07 -4.15 -21.94
C GLY A 189 -0.12 -5.19 -21.34
N ARG A 190 1.09 -4.78 -20.95
CA ARG A 190 2.13 -5.69 -20.43
C ARG A 190 2.12 -5.88 -18.94
N TYR A 191 1.49 -4.98 -18.19
CA TYR A 191 1.47 -5.02 -16.74
C TYR A 191 0.06 -4.85 -16.21
N SER A 192 -0.27 -5.63 -15.20
CA SER A 192 -1.44 -5.43 -14.34
C SER A 192 -0.97 -4.75 -13.04
N VAL A 193 -1.64 -3.69 -12.63
CA VAL A 193 -1.31 -2.92 -11.43
C VAL A 193 -2.53 -2.87 -10.52
N ALA A 194 -2.36 -3.21 -9.27
CA ALA A 194 -3.39 -3.09 -8.25
C ALA A 194 -2.86 -2.39 -7.01
N GLN A 195 -3.76 -1.76 -6.28
CA GLN A 195 -3.47 -1.11 -5.01
C GLN A 195 -4.31 -1.74 -3.91
N VAL A 196 -3.67 -2.07 -2.79
CA VAL A 196 -4.28 -2.75 -1.65
C VAL A 196 -4.03 -1.94 -0.38
N ASN A 197 -5.03 -1.89 0.50
CA ASN A 197 -4.85 -1.33 1.83
C ASN A 197 -4.34 -2.43 2.79
N LEU A 198 -3.11 -2.28 3.24
CA LEU A 198 -2.45 -3.25 4.13
C LEU A 198 -3.16 -3.36 5.48
N GLN A 199 -3.60 -2.24 6.04
CA GLN A 199 -4.24 -2.23 7.34
C GLN A 199 -5.55 -3.04 7.30
N SER A 200 -6.35 -2.89 6.24
CA SER A 200 -7.60 -3.63 6.08
C SER A 200 -7.38 -5.16 6.00
N ILE A 201 -6.28 -5.60 5.38
CA ILE A 201 -5.91 -7.02 5.35
C ILE A 201 -5.48 -7.50 6.74
N MET A 202 -4.59 -6.73 7.41
CA MET A 202 -4.07 -7.11 8.73
C MET A 202 -5.16 -7.14 9.82
N GLU A 203 -6.15 -6.26 9.73
CA GLU A 203 -7.32 -6.23 10.61
C GLU A 203 -8.38 -7.28 10.25
N GLY A 204 -8.19 -8.04 9.17
CA GLY A 204 -9.12 -9.07 8.70
C GLY A 204 -10.42 -8.51 8.10
N LYS A 205 -10.45 -7.23 7.70
CA LYS A 205 -11.62 -6.61 7.05
C LYS A 205 -11.77 -7.07 5.60
N THR A 206 -10.66 -7.29 4.91
CA THR A 206 -10.61 -7.70 3.51
C THR A 206 -9.57 -8.82 3.32
N PRO A 207 -9.78 -10.01 3.92
CA PRO A 207 -8.80 -11.11 3.84
C PRO A 207 -8.61 -11.61 2.41
N GLU A 208 -9.60 -11.46 1.54
CA GLU A 208 -9.55 -11.79 0.11
C GLU A 208 -8.52 -10.97 -0.66
N ASN A 209 -8.12 -9.81 -0.14
CA ASN A 209 -7.07 -8.98 -0.74
C ASN A 209 -5.65 -9.49 -0.41
N ASN A 210 -5.51 -10.49 0.47
CA ASN A 210 -4.25 -11.20 0.69
C ASN A 210 -4.02 -12.22 -0.43
N ILE A 211 -3.78 -11.72 -1.62
CA ILE A 211 -3.64 -12.53 -2.83
C ILE A 211 -2.33 -13.31 -2.87
N GLN A 212 -2.31 -14.33 -3.71
CA GLN A 212 -1.10 -15.06 -4.05
C GLN A 212 -0.18 -14.20 -4.91
N ILE A 213 1.09 -14.20 -4.56
CA ILE A 213 2.17 -13.55 -5.30
C ILE A 213 2.79 -14.54 -6.28
N PHE A 214 3.01 -14.07 -7.49
CA PHE A 214 3.64 -14.84 -8.57
C PHE A 214 5.09 -14.39 -8.79
N PRO A 215 5.90 -15.24 -9.45
CA PRO A 215 7.23 -14.85 -9.87
C PRO A 215 7.21 -13.55 -10.70
N HIS A 216 8.24 -12.73 -10.52
CA HIS A 216 8.41 -11.43 -11.14
C HIS A 216 7.38 -10.35 -10.72
N ASP A 217 6.52 -10.64 -9.74
CA ASP A 217 5.70 -9.60 -9.13
C ASP A 217 6.59 -8.57 -8.41
N VAL A 218 6.19 -7.30 -8.52
CA VAL A 218 6.82 -6.19 -7.81
C VAL A 218 5.83 -5.65 -6.78
N ILE A 219 6.19 -5.80 -5.50
CA ILE A 219 5.42 -5.30 -4.36
C ILE A 219 6.10 -4.02 -3.89
N SER A 220 5.42 -2.88 -4.02
CA SER A 220 5.93 -1.57 -3.63
C SER A 220 5.14 -1.01 -2.45
N ILE A 221 5.82 -0.75 -1.35
CA ILE A 221 5.27 -0.19 -0.12
C ILE A 221 5.84 1.22 0.06
N PRO A 222 5.11 2.27 -0.32
CA PRO A 222 5.61 3.64 -0.17
C PRO A 222 5.73 4.01 1.31
N SER A 223 6.58 4.99 1.62
CA SER A 223 6.57 5.61 2.93
C SER A 223 5.26 6.36 3.17
N ALA A 224 4.85 6.46 4.43
CA ALA A 224 3.64 7.16 4.83
C ALA A 224 3.73 8.64 4.45
N LEU A 225 2.60 9.20 4.09
CA LEU A 225 2.47 10.63 3.92
C LEU A 225 2.59 11.32 5.28
N MET A 226 3.27 12.46 5.33
CA MET A 226 3.55 13.18 6.57
C MET A 226 3.11 14.63 6.48
N VAL A 227 2.76 15.21 7.64
CA VAL A 227 2.67 16.65 7.87
C VAL A 227 3.73 17.04 8.89
N TYR A 228 4.13 18.29 8.86
CA TYR A 228 5.15 18.82 9.77
C TYR A 228 4.55 19.90 10.64
N VAL A 229 4.90 19.87 11.93
CA VAL A 229 4.50 20.91 12.90
C VAL A 229 5.76 21.52 13.49
N THR A 230 5.87 22.82 13.47
CA THR A 230 7.06 23.54 13.95
C THR A 230 6.71 24.86 14.63
N GLY A 231 7.63 25.39 15.41
CA GLY A 231 7.47 26.64 16.15
C GLY A 231 7.15 26.42 17.63
N ASP A 232 6.28 27.25 18.21
CA ASP A 232 5.92 27.23 19.63
C ASP A 232 4.91 26.12 19.98
N VAL A 233 5.28 24.87 19.68
CA VAL A 233 4.62 23.64 20.09
C VAL A 233 5.52 22.86 21.03
N LYS A 234 4.98 21.96 21.85
CA LYS A 234 5.78 21.19 22.81
C LYS A 234 6.70 20.19 22.11
N LYS A 235 6.23 19.56 21.02
CA LYS A 235 6.99 18.60 20.24
C LYS A 235 6.91 18.97 18.75
N SER A 236 7.96 19.60 18.24
CA SER A 236 8.10 19.85 16.81
C SER A 236 8.56 18.59 16.09
N GLY A 237 8.05 18.35 14.87
CA GLY A 237 8.44 17.17 14.08
C GLY A 237 7.49 16.87 12.95
N GLY A 238 7.74 15.72 12.30
CA GLY A 238 6.87 15.15 11.29
C GLY A 238 5.90 14.14 11.91
N PHE A 239 4.66 14.17 11.46
CA PHE A 239 3.59 13.29 11.92
C PHE A 239 2.97 12.59 10.73
N ILE A 240 2.79 11.28 10.84
CA ILE A 240 2.24 10.43 9.78
C ILE A 240 0.75 10.72 9.62
N LEU A 241 0.32 10.91 8.38
CA LEU A 241 -1.08 10.95 8.01
C LEU A 241 -1.68 9.54 8.10
N GLY A 242 -2.88 9.44 8.67
CA GLY A 242 -3.63 8.19 8.71
C GLY A 242 -4.15 7.77 7.34
N GLU A 243 -5.04 6.77 7.32
CA GLU A 243 -5.65 6.23 6.10
C GLU A 243 -6.37 7.29 5.24
N SER A 244 -6.98 8.29 5.87
CA SER A 244 -7.68 9.38 5.19
C SER A 244 -6.78 10.30 4.37
N GLN A 245 -5.46 10.11 4.44
CA GLN A 245 -4.44 10.94 3.78
C GLN A 245 -4.57 12.43 4.10
N SER A 246 -5.33 12.76 5.12
CA SER A 246 -5.53 14.12 5.63
C SER A 246 -5.62 14.10 7.15
N MET A 247 -5.24 15.20 7.78
CA MET A 247 -5.28 15.39 9.22
C MET A 247 -5.76 16.81 9.50
N SER A 248 -6.57 17.02 10.53
CA SER A 248 -6.94 18.36 10.89
C SER A 248 -5.82 19.07 11.66
N VAL A 249 -5.83 20.40 11.63
CA VAL A 249 -4.85 21.22 12.37
C VAL A 249 -4.91 20.91 13.87
N LEU A 250 -6.11 20.69 14.44
CA LEU A 250 -6.25 20.33 15.85
C LEU A 250 -5.62 18.95 16.15
N GLN A 251 -5.79 17.99 15.25
CA GLN A 251 -5.14 16.68 15.37
C GLN A 251 -3.62 16.81 15.32
N ALA A 252 -3.09 17.60 14.37
CA ALA A 252 -1.66 17.83 14.24
C ALA A 252 -1.07 18.49 15.50
N VAL A 253 -1.74 19.52 16.04
CA VAL A 253 -1.35 20.16 17.29
C VAL A 253 -1.44 19.19 18.48
N SER A 254 -2.42 18.31 18.51
CA SER A 254 -2.56 17.30 19.58
C SER A 254 -1.43 16.28 19.54
N LEU A 255 -1.03 15.81 18.37
CA LEU A 255 0.14 14.94 18.18
C LEU A 255 1.45 15.63 18.55
N ALA A 256 1.53 16.96 18.35
CA ALA A 256 2.64 17.79 18.80
C ALA A 256 2.61 18.08 20.32
N GLU A 257 1.79 17.34 21.12
CA GLU A 257 1.63 17.46 22.56
C GLU A 257 1.07 18.83 23.00
N GLY A 258 0.47 19.56 22.05
CA GLY A 258 -0.14 20.86 22.27
C GLY A 258 0.82 22.04 22.09
N LEU A 259 0.30 23.22 22.36
CA LEU A 259 1.00 24.50 22.22
C LEU A 259 1.79 24.85 23.47
N THR A 260 2.89 25.60 23.33
CA THR A 260 3.58 26.22 24.46
C THR A 260 2.79 27.41 25.00
N ASN A 261 3.14 27.86 26.21
CA ASN A 261 2.51 29.02 26.85
C ASN A 261 2.78 30.33 26.08
N THR A 262 3.86 30.35 25.28
CA THR A 262 4.28 31.50 24.48
C THR A 262 3.71 31.51 23.08
N ALA A 263 3.00 30.47 22.67
CA ALA A 263 2.45 30.34 21.32
C ALA A 263 1.49 31.48 20.97
N ASP A 264 1.64 32.01 19.75
CA ASP A 264 0.70 32.93 19.16
C ASP A 264 -0.35 32.15 18.37
N LYS A 265 -1.47 31.90 19.04
CA LYS A 265 -2.56 31.08 18.51
C LYS A 265 -3.36 31.72 17.38
N LYS A 266 -3.20 33.03 17.16
CA LYS A 266 -3.97 33.76 16.15
C LYS A 266 -3.27 33.86 14.80
N HIS A 267 -1.95 33.83 14.78
CA HIS A 267 -1.15 34.08 13.60
C HIS A 267 -0.39 32.81 13.13
N SER A 268 -0.97 31.64 13.40
CA SER A 268 -0.44 30.40 12.86
C SER A 268 -0.73 30.30 11.36
N ARG A 269 0.07 29.51 10.65
CA ARG A 269 -0.08 29.36 9.19
C ARG A 269 0.33 27.96 8.75
N ILE A 270 -0.35 27.47 7.72
CA ILE A 270 0.02 26.30 6.99
C ILE A 270 0.81 26.73 5.76
N MET A 271 1.98 26.17 5.57
CA MET A 271 2.80 26.36 4.37
C MET A 271 2.60 25.14 3.48
N ARG A 272 1.82 25.30 2.40
CA ARG A 272 1.46 24.24 1.45
C ARG A 272 2.29 24.35 0.20
N LEU A 273 2.86 23.24 -0.26
CA LEU A 273 3.61 23.18 -1.52
C LEU A 273 2.63 23.26 -2.70
N ASN A 274 2.89 24.14 -3.65
CA ASN A 274 2.08 24.26 -4.86
C ASN A 274 2.40 23.10 -5.82
N PRO A 275 1.38 22.45 -6.40
CA PRO A 275 1.61 21.40 -7.39
C PRO A 275 2.44 21.92 -8.57
N GLY A 276 3.59 21.28 -8.83
CA GLY A 276 4.45 21.61 -9.98
C GLY A 276 5.40 22.80 -9.78
N SER A 277 5.51 23.35 -8.57
CA SER A 277 6.51 24.37 -8.24
C SER A 277 7.11 24.12 -6.85
N ASP A 278 8.30 24.67 -6.59
CA ASP A 278 8.92 24.65 -5.28
C ASP A 278 8.39 25.77 -4.35
N GLU A 279 7.45 26.57 -4.83
CA GLU A 279 6.86 27.66 -4.05
C GLU A 279 5.79 27.14 -3.10
N ARG A 280 5.71 27.74 -1.91
CA ARG A 280 4.72 27.42 -0.89
C ARG A 280 3.72 28.55 -0.75
N THR A 281 2.44 28.20 -0.73
CA THR A 281 1.35 29.10 -0.40
C THR A 281 1.14 29.11 1.11
N GLU A 282 0.99 30.30 1.70
CA GLU A 282 0.66 30.48 3.11
C GLU A 282 -0.85 30.53 3.31
N ILE A 283 -1.39 29.65 4.15
CA ILE A 283 -2.79 29.62 4.57
C ILE A 283 -2.85 30.05 6.03
N ALA A 284 -3.44 31.20 6.31
CA ALA A 284 -3.59 31.69 7.67
C ALA A 284 -4.53 30.82 8.49
N VAL A 285 -4.16 30.51 9.74
CA VAL A 285 -4.92 29.66 10.65
C VAL A 285 -5.06 30.33 12.01
N ASP A 286 -6.29 30.60 12.44
CA ASP A 286 -6.58 31.05 13.80
C ASP A 286 -6.84 29.84 14.71
N LEU A 287 -5.76 29.30 15.29
CA LEU A 287 -5.85 28.19 16.24
C LEU A 287 -6.73 28.52 17.44
N LYS A 288 -6.77 29.80 17.87
CA LYS A 288 -7.62 30.21 18.98
C LYS A 288 -9.09 30.08 18.62
N GLY A 289 -9.48 30.59 17.44
CA GLY A 289 -10.84 30.50 16.94
C GLY A 289 -11.31 29.07 16.78
N ILE A 290 -10.43 28.19 16.25
CA ILE A 290 -10.71 26.76 16.07
C ILE A 290 -10.88 26.05 17.41
N MET A 291 -9.97 26.27 18.37
CA MET A 291 -10.03 25.67 19.72
C MET A 291 -11.24 26.16 20.53
N ASP A 292 -11.69 27.39 20.31
CA ASP A 292 -12.88 27.97 20.93
C ASP A 292 -14.19 27.58 20.21
N GLY A 293 -14.12 26.79 19.11
CA GLY A 293 -15.27 26.40 18.30
C GLY A 293 -15.89 27.52 17.47
N LYS A 294 -15.16 28.63 17.28
CA LYS A 294 -15.62 29.83 16.54
C LYS A 294 -15.21 29.84 15.07
N ALA A 295 -14.25 29.01 14.70
CA ALA A 295 -13.77 28.82 13.35
C ALA A 295 -13.76 27.33 13.00
N PRO A 296 -13.99 26.96 11.72
CA PRO A 296 -13.88 25.58 11.28
C PRO A 296 -12.44 25.09 11.36
N ASP A 297 -12.26 23.80 11.68
CA ASP A 297 -10.94 23.17 11.64
C ASP A 297 -10.45 23.02 10.18
N VAL A 298 -9.15 23.23 9.96
CA VAL A 298 -8.56 23.26 8.62
C VAL A 298 -7.88 21.92 8.34
N PRO A 299 -8.19 21.25 7.20
CA PRO A 299 -7.52 20.03 6.82
C PRO A 299 -6.12 20.31 6.28
N MET A 300 -5.13 19.61 6.82
CA MET A 300 -3.76 19.55 6.33
C MET A 300 -3.60 18.40 5.33
N GLN A 301 -2.78 18.63 4.32
CA GLN A 301 -2.45 17.66 3.28
C GLN A 301 -1.00 17.18 3.44
N SER A 302 -0.63 16.16 2.68
CA SER A 302 0.74 15.66 2.66
C SER A 302 1.74 16.79 2.36
N ASN A 303 2.85 16.80 3.10
CA ASN A 303 3.92 17.79 3.04
C ASN A 303 3.56 19.22 3.48
N ASP A 304 2.36 19.43 4.07
CA ASP A 304 2.03 20.69 4.72
C ASP A 304 2.91 20.90 5.96
N ILE A 305 3.30 22.14 6.19
CA ILE A 305 4.03 22.57 7.39
C ILE A 305 3.14 23.52 8.18
N LEU A 306 2.71 23.13 9.36
CA LEU A 306 2.06 24.01 10.31
C LEU A 306 3.11 24.78 11.09
N LEU A 307 3.19 26.07 10.89
CA LEU A 307 4.06 26.98 11.63
C LEU A 307 3.26 27.72 12.71
N VAL A 308 3.62 27.50 13.96
CA VAL A 308 3.04 28.19 15.12
C VAL A 308 4.07 29.20 15.64
N PRO A 309 3.90 30.51 15.38
CA PRO A 309 4.86 31.52 15.85
C PRO A 309 4.77 31.72 17.36
N GLY A 310 5.86 32.20 17.94
CA GLY A 310 5.87 32.60 19.35
C GLY A 310 5.53 34.07 19.53
N SER A 311 4.76 34.38 20.54
CA SER A 311 4.45 35.76 20.94
C SER A 311 5.65 36.40 21.62
N THR A 312 6.26 37.42 21.01
CA THR A 312 7.43 38.14 21.55
C THR A 312 7.10 38.80 22.89
N GLY A 313 5.89 39.34 23.05
CA GLY A 313 5.46 39.93 24.31
C GLY A 313 5.34 38.93 25.46
N LYS A 314 4.82 37.72 25.19
CA LYS A 314 4.73 36.67 26.21
C LYS A 314 6.11 36.11 26.56
N LYS A 315 7.01 35.97 25.60
CA LYS A 315 8.41 35.54 25.84
C LYS A 315 9.17 36.52 26.72
N ALA A 316 8.96 37.84 26.49
CA ALA A 316 9.55 38.86 27.32
C ALA A 316 8.98 38.87 28.74
N ALA A 317 7.66 38.70 28.90
CA ALA A 317 7.01 38.64 30.20
C ALA A 317 7.46 37.44 31.04
N LEU A 318 7.59 36.25 30.41
CA LEU A 318 8.12 35.06 31.09
C LEU A 318 9.57 35.24 31.55
N ARG A 319 10.45 35.83 30.73
CA ARG A 319 11.84 36.11 31.14
C ARG A 319 11.91 37.08 32.31
N VAL A 320 11.06 38.09 32.37
CA VAL A 320 10.96 39.02 33.49
C VAL A 320 10.50 38.31 34.76
N MET A 321 9.52 37.41 34.64
CA MET A 321 9.00 36.65 35.76
C MET A 321 10.05 35.63 36.30
N GLU A 322 10.75 34.94 35.43
CA GLU A 322 11.87 34.04 35.81
C GLU A 322 13.01 34.81 36.47
N ALA A 323 13.36 36.00 35.99
CA ALA A 323 14.35 36.86 36.61
C ALA A 323 13.89 37.37 37.99
N ALA A 324 12.60 37.68 38.14
CA ALA A 324 12.04 38.08 39.43
C ALA A 324 12.04 36.95 40.48
N ILE A 325 11.74 35.72 40.04
CA ILE A 325 11.79 34.54 40.91
C ILE A 325 13.23 34.22 41.33
N SER A 326 14.19 34.30 40.40
CA SER A 326 15.60 34.05 40.71
C SER A 326 16.22 35.07 41.64
N THR A 327 15.80 36.33 41.54
CA THR A 327 16.22 37.40 42.50
C THR A 327 15.53 37.30 43.83
N GLY A 328 14.24 36.86 43.87
CA GLY A 328 13.48 36.67 45.12
C GLY A 328 14.02 35.55 46.00
N THR A 329 14.51 34.46 45.40
CA THR A 329 15.13 33.34 46.16
C THR A 329 16.52 33.68 46.69
N GLY A 330 17.26 34.60 46.03
CA GLY A 330 18.57 35.07 46.52
C GLY A 330 18.51 35.94 47.77
N LEU A 331 17.40 36.68 48.00
CA LEU A 331 17.23 37.56 49.17
C LEU A 331 16.72 36.83 50.41
N ALA A 332 16.16 35.61 50.25
CA ALA A 332 15.67 34.83 51.41
C ALA A 332 16.78 34.05 52.15
N ILE A 333 18.00 33.99 51.64
CA ILE A 333 19.12 33.24 52.23
C ILE A 333 20.06 34.13 53.10
N TYR A 334 19.87 35.45 53.06
CA TYR A 334 20.67 36.38 53.88
C TYR A 334 19.79 37.07 54.95
N ARG A 335 19.52 36.32 56.06
CA ARG A 335 19.16 36.90 57.33
C ARG A 335 20.16 36.40 58.37
N PRO A 336 20.91 37.31 59.03
CA PRO A 336 21.84 36.97 60.09
C PRO A 336 21.13 36.43 61.33
#